data_c64467f381bd22b7ba6732466e867932
#
_entry.id   c64467f381bd22b7ba6732466e867932
#
_cell.length_a   1.000
_cell.length_b   1.000
_cell.length_c   1.000
_cell.angle_alpha   90.00
_cell.angle_beta   90.00
_cell.angle_gamma   90.00
#
_symmetry.space_group_name_H-M   'P 1'
#
loop_
_entity.id
_entity.type
_entity.pdbx_description
1 polymer ?
#
loop_
_entity_poly.entity_id
_entity_poly.type
_entity_poly.pdbx_seq_one_letter_code
_entity_poly.pdbx_strand_id
1 'polypeptide(L)'
;MYFLAGIADVEIFKGNELLIEGKTLIDNSITIGVASEDVRAGKGAKLYGKYFHSATFDLKISDAMFRMEYLIANTGSNVELGGDIFVEETFIATDMVGTCTLKHTPVSFKDDGDVCVLFKRSSDILYKTIKIHEFFENNVFQLGETIIGEEYCVKYLYTNKLARRILIKSDFVPDILSVYLTSNLYEGDISDFR
;
A
#
# COMPACT_ATOMS: atom_id res chain seq x y z
N MET A 1 -35.85 20.54 7.44
CA MET A 1 -34.39 20.70 7.37
C MET A 1 -33.82 19.46 6.67
N TYR A 2 -32.88 19.61 5.74
CA TYR A 2 -32.23 18.49 5.08
C TYR A 2 -30.89 18.22 5.72
N PHE A 3 -30.54 16.96 5.91
CA PHE A 3 -29.23 16.55 6.42
C PHE A 3 -28.77 15.28 5.71
N LEU A 4 -27.45 15.18 5.57
CA LEU A 4 -26.80 13.99 5.08
C LEU A 4 -26.55 13.05 6.27
N ALA A 5 -26.99 11.83 6.18
CA ALA A 5 -26.78 10.83 7.21
C ALA A 5 -26.17 9.57 6.63
N GLY A 6 -25.27 8.98 7.38
CA GLY A 6 -24.57 7.76 7.00
C GLY A 6 -23.27 8.03 6.25
N ILE A 7 -22.64 6.95 5.80
CA ILE A 7 -21.40 6.95 5.05
C ILE A 7 -21.75 7.00 3.56
N ALA A 8 -21.09 7.88 2.83
CA ALA A 8 -21.28 8.01 1.40
C ALA A 8 -20.60 6.86 0.65
N ASP A 9 -21.18 6.41 -0.46
CA ASP A 9 -20.46 5.66 -1.47
C ASP A 9 -19.52 6.62 -2.21
N VAL A 10 -18.34 6.14 -2.59
CA VAL A 10 -17.35 6.94 -3.31
C VAL A 10 -16.98 6.30 -4.64
N GLU A 11 -16.94 7.12 -5.67
CA GLU A 11 -16.43 6.76 -6.98
C GLU A 11 -15.30 7.73 -7.36
N ILE A 12 -14.13 7.20 -7.67
CA ILE A 12 -12.96 8.00 -8.04
C ILE A 12 -12.55 7.65 -9.45
N PHE A 13 -12.45 8.67 -10.29
CA PHE A 13 -12.08 8.56 -11.70
C PHE A 13 -10.74 9.25 -11.97
N LYS A 14 -9.94 8.63 -12.83
CA LYS A 14 -8.77 9.21 -13.48
C LYS A 14 -9.14 9.47 -14.94
N GLY A 15 -9.42 10.73 -15.29
CA GLY A 15 -10.02 11.05 -16.59
C GLY A 15 -11.39 10.39 -16.76
N ASN A 16 -11.51 9.48 -17.72
CA ASN A 16 -12.75 8.73 -17.99
C ASN A 16 -12.73 7.29 -17.42
N GLU A 17 -11.66 6.90 -16.75
CA GLU A 17 -11.50 5.56 -16.18
C GLU A 17 -11.91 5.55 -14.72
N LEU A 18 -12.82 4.64 -14.35
CA LEU A 18 -13.19 4.38 -12.95
C LEU A 18 -12.02 3.67 -12.27
N LEU A 19 -11.37 4.35 -11.34
CA LEU A 19 -10.24 3.83 -10.59
C LEU A 19 -10.69 3.09 -9.32
N ILE A 20 -11.65 3.69 -8.59
CA ILE A 20 -12.13 3.16 -7.31
C ILE A 20 -13.65 3.27 -7.25
N GLU A 21 -14.31 2.19 -6.86
CA GLU A 21 -15.70 2.14 -6.41
C GLU A 21 -15.70 1.67 -4.96
N GLY A 22 -15.91 2.57 -4.02
CA GLY A 22 -15.88 2.31 -2.57
C GLY A 22 -17.29 2.19 -2.00
N LYS A 23 -17.77 0.96 -1.81
CA LYS A 23 -19.06 0.63 -1.15
C LYS A 23 -18.87 0.05 0.26
N THR A 24 -17.61 -0.06 0.70
CA THR A 24 -17.25 -0.65 1.99
C THR A 24 -16.62 0.37 2.93
N LEU A 25 -16.97 1.64 2.76
CA LEU A 25 -16.45 2.71 3.58
C LEU A 25 -16.92 2.56 5.03
N ILE A 26 -16.01 2.86 5.95
CA ILE A 26 -16.30 2.89 7.40
C ILE A 26 -16.57 4.33 7.82
N ASP A 27 -15.83 5.28 7.23
CA ASP A 27 -15.90 6.69 7.56
C ASP A 27 -15.49 7.55 6.37
N ASN A 28 -16.07 8.73 6.28
CA ASN A 28 -15.65 9.77 5.34
C ASN A 28 -15.82 11.15 5.97
N SER A 29 -14.93 12.06 5.63
CA SER A 29 -15.02 13.46 6.05
C SER A 29 -14.51 14.39 4.97
N ILE A 30 -15.19 15.53 4.85
CA ILE A 30 -14.82 16.61 3.93
C ILE A 30 -14.48 17.83 4.78
N THR A 31 -13.29 18.39 4.56
CA THR A 31 -12.89 19.64 5.17
C THR A 31 -12.60 20.65 4.08
N ILE A 32 -13.28 21.78 4.14
CA ILE A 32 -13.07 22.92 3.23
C ILE A 32 -12.47 24.06 4.04
N GLY A 33 -11.29 24.49 3.64
CA GLY A 33 -10.60 25.63 4.23
C GLY A 33 -10.38 26.74 3.21
N VAL A 34 -10.52 27.99 3.66
CA VAL A 34 -10.16 29.16 2.87
C VAL A 34 -9.36 30.10 3.77
N ALA A 35 -8.12 30.34 3.39
CA ALA A 35 -7.32 31.34 4.08
C ALA A 35 -7.81 32.77 3.71
N SER A 36 -7.77 33.66 4.66
CA SER A 36 -8.11 35.05 4.43
C SER A 36 -7.15 36.01 5.13
N GLU A 37 -6.86 37.12 4.50
CA GLU A 37 -6.06 38.19 5.06
C GLU A 37 -6.86 39.49 5.12
N ASP A 38 -6.70 40.20 6.23
CA ASP A 38 -7.30 41.50 6.41
C ASP A 38 -6.49 42.57 5.66
N VAL A 39 -7.12 43.26 4.74
CA VAL A 39 -6.54 44.44 4.11
C VAL A 39 -6.81 45.67 5.01
N ARG A 40 -5.76 46.16 5.66
CA ARG A 40 -5.83 47.32 6.56
C ARG A 40 -4.97 48.44 6.00
N ALA A 41 -5.51 49.67 6.04
CA ALA A 41 -4.80 50.83 5.53
C ALA A 41 -5.21 52.13 6.29
N GLY A 42 -4.38 53.16 6.12
CA GLY A 42 -4.59 54.48 6.68
C GLY A 42 -4.27 54.63 8.17
N LYS A 43 -4.45 55.83 8.70
CA LYS A 43 -4.20 56.15 10.10
C LYS A 43 -5.16 55.38 11.01
N GLY A 44 -4.60 54.56 11.90
CA GLY A 44 -5.35 53.68 12.80
C GLY A 44 -5.62 52.30 12.21
N ALA A 45 -4.95 51.89 11.07
CA ALA A 45 -5.03 50.58 10.49
C ALA A 45 -6.46 50.01 10.31
N LYS A 46 -7.37 50.85 9.81
CA LYS A 46 -8.77 50.48 9.62
C LYS A 46 -8.89 49.32 8.65
N LEU A 47 -9.80 48.36 8.93
CA LEU A 47 -10.12 47.28 8.03
C LEU A 47 -10.81 47.82 6.77
N TYR A 48 -10.19 47.62 5.61
CA TYR A 48 -10.73 47.97 4.30
C TYR A 48 -11.50 46.84 3.66
N GLY A 49 -11.08 45.60 3.94
CA GLY A 49 -11.70 44.41 3.38
C GLY A 49 -10.96 43.15 3.81
N LYS A 50 -11.45 42.01 3.35
CA LYS A 50 -10.78 40.73 3.46
C LYS A 50 -10.43 40.21 2.09
N TYR A 51 -9.21 39.73 1.90
CA TYR A 51 -8.79 39.03 0.74
C TYR A 51 -8.78 37.53 1.06
N PHE A 52 -9.50 36.75 0.26
CA PHE A 52 -9.58 35.29 0.41
C PHE A 52 -8.63 34.64 -0.61
N HIS A 53 -7.82 33.71 -0.13
CA HIS A 53 -6.85 32.97 -0.95
C HIS A 53 -6.67 31.55 -0.43
N SER A 54 -5.93 30.73 -1.19
CA SER A 54 -5.51 29.39 -0.77
C SER A 54 -6.67 28.53 -0.27
N ALA A 55 -7.67 28.33 -1.14
CA ALA A 55 -8.72 27.37 -0.85
C ALA A 55 -8.13 25.96 -0.79
N THR A 56 -8.43 25.23 0.28
CA THR A 56 -8.08 23.85 0.48
C THR A 56 -9.33 22.97 0.52
N PHE A 57 -9.24 21.81 -0.07
CA PHE A 57 -10.27 20.79 -0.02
C PHE A 57 -9.62 19.48 0.39
N ASP A 58 -9.92 19.00 1.58
CA ASP A 58 -9.40 17.75 2.09
C ASP A 58 -10.53 16.73 2.18
N LEU A 59 -10.40 15.63 1.44
CA LEU A 59 -11.29 14.47 1.50
C LEU A 59 -10.56 13.32 2.18
N LYS A 60 -11.08 12.89 3.31
CA LYS A 60 -10.59 11.72 4.03
C LYS A 60 -11.59 10.59 3.88
N ILE A 61 -11.08 9.43 3.45
CA ILE A 61 -11.87 8.21 3.25
C ILE A 61 -11.20 7.08 4.04
N SER A 62 -12.01 6.36 4.81
CA SER A 62 -11.59 5.14 5.51
C SER A 62 -12.39 3.97 4.95
N ASP A 63 -11.71 2.97 4.41
CA ASP A 63 -12.32 1.77 3.83
C ASP A 63 -11.98 0.54 4.68
N ALA A 64 -12.94 -0.38 4.85
CA ALA A 64 -12.71 -1.67 5.49
C ALA A 64 -11.79 -2.58 4.66
N MET A 65 -11.70 -2.36 3.37
CA MET A 65 -10.89 -3.15 2.45
C MET A 65 -9.68 -2.36 1.96
N PHE A 66 -8.49 -2.96 2.09
CA PHE A 66 -7.30 -2.41 1.43
C PHE A 66 -7.39 -2.66 -0.08
N ARG A 67 -7.24 -1.59 -0.85
CA ARG A 67 -7.18 -1.63 -2.32
C ARG A 67 -5.92 -0.92 -2.81
N MET A 68 -5.22 -1.54 -3.75
CA MET A 68 -4.02 -0.94 -4.35
C MET A 68 -4.35 0.36 -5.11
N GLU A 69 -5.56 0.48 -5.58
CA GLU A 69 -6.08 1.63 -6.31
C GLU A 69 -6.03 2.93 -5.48
N TYR A 70 -6.15 2.84 -4.15
CA TYR A 70 -5.94 4.00 -3.27
C TYR A 70 -4.48 4.50 -3.29
N LEU A 71 -3.51 3.58 -3.40
CA LEU A 71 -2.10 3.98 -3.56
C LEU A 71 -1.87 4.62 -4.92
N ILE A 72 -2.47 4.07 -5.98
CA ILE A 72 -2.38 4.65 -7.33
C ILE A 72 -2.93 6.07 -7.33
N ALA A 73 -4.13 6.27 -6.77
CA ALA A 73 -4.77 7.58 -6.67
C ALA A 73 -3.89 8.62 -5.97
N ASN A 74 -3.22 8.23 -4.88
CA ASN A 74 -2.39 9.14 -4.09
C ASN A 74 -0.99 9.37 -4.68
N THR A 75 -0.46 8.44 -5.46
CA THR A 75 0.93 8.51 -5.94
C THR A 75 1.05 8.76 -7.43
N GLY A 76 -0.05 8.68 -8.19
CA GLY A 76 -0.01 8.74 -9.66
C GLY A 76 0.72 7.55 -10.30
N SER A 77 1.08 6.53 -9.52
CA SER A 77 1.80 5.35 -10.00
C SER A 77 0.86 4.42 -10.76
N ASN A 78 1.44 3.53 -11.57
CA ASN A 78 0.68 2.48 -12.25
C ASN A 78 0.93 1.12 -11.58
N VAL A 79 -0.04 0.21 -11.70
CA VAL A 79 0.14 -1.19 -11.33
C VAL A 79 0.88 -1.90 -12.46
N GLU A 80 1.98 -2.53 -12.12
CA GLU A 80 2.70 -3.44 -13.00
C GLU A 80 2.30 -4.88 -12.68
N LEU A 81 2.02 -5.66 -13.72
CA LEU A 81 1.79 -7.10 -13.61
C LEU A 81 3.11 -7.85 -13.67
N GLY A 82 3.25 -8.84 -12.82
CA GLY A 82 4.50 -9.56 -12.64
C GLY A 82 5.45 -8.82 -11.72
N GLY A 83 6.33 -9.56 -11.10
CA GLY A 83 7.35 -9.02 -10.22
C GLY A 83 7.91 -10.06 -9.28
N ASP A 84 8.94 -9.66 -8.57
CA ASP A 84 9.61 -10.53 -7.64
C ASP A 84 8.97 -10.40 -6.27
N ILE A 85 8.60 -11.52 -5.68
CA ILE A 85 8.01 -11.59 -4.35
C ILE A 85 8.78 -12.56 -3.46
N PHE A 86 8.81 -12.26 -2.16
CA PHE A 86 9.36 -13.20 -1.19
C PHE A 86 8.36 -14.31 -0.88
N VAL A 87 8.88 -15.53 -0.84
CA VAL A 87 8.16 -16.71 -0.35
C VAL A 87 8.96 -17.33 0.79
N GLU A 88 8.26 -17.94 1.72
CA GLU A 88 8.83 -18.69 2.82
C GLU A 88 8.35 -20.13 2.75
N GLU A 89 9.28 -21.06 2.82
CA GLU A 89 9.02 -22.50 2.83
C GLU A 89 9.68 -23.14 4.05
N THR A 90 9.05 -24.16 4.58
CA THR A 90 9.60 -24.94 5.68
C THR A 90 9.95 -26.33 5.21
N PHE A 91 11.01 -26.90 5.78
CA PHE A 91 11.42 -28.29 5.54
C PHE A 91 12.08 -28.85 6.81
N ILE A 92 12.09 -30.17 6.90
CA ILE A 92 12.79 -30.89 7.96
C ILE A 92 14.13 -31.37 7.39
N ALA A 93 15.23 -31.06 8.06
CA ALA A 93 16.55 -31.48 7.59
C ALA A 93 16.70 -33.00 7.66
N THR A 94 17.03 -33.60 6.54
CA THR A 94 17.26 -35.05 6.41
C THR A 94 18.73 -35.42 6.42
N ASP A 95 19.60 -34.42 6.24
CA ASP A 95 21.05 -34.55 6.24
C ASP A 95 21.73 -33.40 7.01
N MET A 96 23.03 -33.48 7.21
CA MET A 96 23.80 -32.47 7.94
C MET A 96 24.16 -31.25 7.08
N VAL A 97 23.99 -31.32 5.77
CA VAL A 97 24.28 -30.22 4.83
C VAL A 97 23.01 -29.46 4.45
N GLY A 98 21.86 -29.88 4.95
CA GLY A 98 20.57 -29.19 4.76
C GLY A 98 20.17 -29.14 3.28
N THR A 99 20.21 -30.28 2.62
CA THR A 99 19.73 -30.39 1.24
C THR A 99 18.23 -30.14 1.21
N CYS A 100 17.79 -29.12 0.48
CA CYS A 100 16.37 -28.82 0.30
C CYS A 100 16.05 -28.51 -1.15
N THR A 101 14.77 -28.74 -1.51
CA THR A 101 14.22 -28.44 -2.84
C THR A 101 13.20 -27.31 -2.70
N LEU A 102 13.42 -26.21 -3.41
CA LEU A 102 12.51 -25.08 -3.45
C LEU A 102 11.43 -25.27 -4.52
N LYS A 103 10.22 -24.79 -4.25
CA LYS A 103 9.12 -24.84 -5.21
C LYS A 103 9.35 -23.93 -6.41
N HIS A 104 10.07 -22.83 -6.21
CA HIS A 104 10.34 -21.84 -7.25
C HIS A 104 11.82 -21.58 -7.39
N THR A 105 12.24 -21.15 -8.57
CA THR A 105 13.63 -20.76 -8.81
C THR A 105 13.91 -19.41 -8.16
N PRO A 106 14.84 -19.32 -7.21
CA PRO A 106 15.22 -18.07 -6.60
C PRO A 106 15.84 -17.08 -7.59
N VAL A 107 15.59 -15.79 -7.38
CA VAL A 107 16.23 -14.68 -8.09
C VAL A 107 17.02 -13.82 -7.10
N SER A 108 18.00 -13.07 -7.62
CA SER A 108 18.79 -12.18 -6.77
C SER A 108 17.94 -11.07 -6.18
N PHE A 109 18.11 -10.79 -4.90
CA PHE A 109 17.55 -9.60 -4.24
C PHE A 109 18.64 -8.58 -3.88
N LYS A 110 19.87 -8.82 -4.34
CA LYS A 110 21.02 -7.91 -4.18
C LYS A 110 21.46 -7.38 -5.52
N ASP A 111 22.01 -6.19 -5.50
CA ASP A 111 22.51 -5.49 -6.69
C ASP A 111 23.75 -6.17 -7.28
N ASP A 112 24.45 -7.02 -6.52
CA ASP A 112 25.64 -7.75 -6.96
C ASP A 112 25.33 -8.93 -7.92
N GLY A 113 24.04 -9.22 -8.15
CA GLY A 113 23.58 -10.29 -9.01
C GLY A 113 23.64 -11.68 -8.37
N ASP A 114 24.18 -11.78 -7.16
CA ASP A 114 24.25 -13.07 -6.47
C ASP A 114 22.89 -13.52 -5.95
N VAL A 115 22.53 -14.74 -6.21
CA VAL A 115 21.32 -15.34 -5.66
C VAL A 115 21.56 -15.70 -4.21
N CYS A 116 20.78 -15.08 -3.35
CA CYS A 116 20.83 -15.32 -1.91
C CYS A 116 19.50 -15.85 -1.41
N VAL A 117 19.54 -16.71 -0.40
CA VAL A 117 18.38 -17.11 0.39
C VAL A 117 18.58 -16.75 1.86
N LEU A 118 17.50 -16.48 2.53
CA LEU A 118 17.47 -16.27 3.97
C LEU A 118 17.00 -17.58 4.61
N PHE A 119 17.72 -18.07 5.59
CA PHE A 119 17.30 -19.28 6.30
C PHE A 119 17.45 -19.13 7.81
N LYS A 120 16.67 -19.86 8.54
CA LYS A 120 16.77 -20.01 9.99
C LYS A 120 16.21 -21.36 10.44
N ARG A 121 16.60 -21.83 11.61
CA ARG A 121 15.85 -22.87 12.30
C ARG A 121 14.51 -22.31 12.76
N SER A 122 13.44 -23.09 12.74
CA SER A 122 12.10 -22.62 13.14
C SER A 122 12.07 -22.05 14.56
N SER A 123 12.94 -22.52 15.44
CA SER A 123 13.13 -22.00 16.81
C SER A 123 13.88 -20.67 16.89
N ASP A 124 14.60 -20.27 15.86
CA ASP A 124 15.43 -19.07 15.85
C ASP A 124 14.60 -17.84 15.46
N ILE A 125 14.96 -16.66 16.01
CA ILE A 125 14.31 -15.40 15.70
C ILE A 125 14.89 -14.79 14.40
N LEU A 126 16.20 -14.90 14.20
CA LEU A 126 16.91 -14.18 13.13
C LEU A 126 17.23 -15.09 11.95
N TYR A 127 17.01 -14.56 10.74
CA TYR A 127 17.47 -15.19 9.52
C TYR A 127 18.96 -14.97 9.29
N LYS A 128 19.62 -15.98 8.75
CA LYS A 128 20.97 -15.90 8.19
C LYS A 128 20.86 -15.82 6.68
N THR A 129 21.73 -15.06 6.04
CA THR A 129 21.80 -14.99 4.56
C THR A 129 22.82 -16.00 4.07
N ILE A 130 22.42 -16.83 3.14
CA ILE A 130 23.34 -17.73 2.43
C ILE A 130 23.37 -17.31 0.95
N LYS A 131 24.57 -17.27 0.41
CA LYS A 131 24.81 -17.09 -1.01
C LYS A 131 24.78 -18.45 -1.68
N ILE A 132 23.95 -18.58 -2.70
CA ILE A 132 23.88 -19.83 -3.46
C ILE A 132 24.91 -19.74 -4.58
N HIS A 133 25.99 -20.53 -4.47
CA HIS A 133 27.04 -20.56 -5.49
C HIS A 133 26.73 -21.50 -6.65
N GLU A 134 25.96 -22.55 -6.39
CA GLU A 134 25.59 -23.55 -7.38
C GLU A 134 24.14 -23.99 -7.16
N PHE A 135 23.35 -23.91 -8.20
CA PHE A 135 22.06 -24.58 -8.25
C PHE A 135 22.29 -26.00 -8.79
N PHE A 136 21.93 -26.98 -8.01
CA PHE A 136 21.75 -28.33 -8.55
C PHE A 136 20.48 -28.33 -9.42
N GLU A 137 20.37 -29.29 -10.30
CA GLU A 137 19.17 -29.47 -11.13
C GLU A 137 17.90 -29.46 -10.27
N ASN A 138 16.81 -28.90 -10.78
CA ASN A 138 15.48 -28.86 -10.13
C ASN A 138 15.35 -28.03 -8.83
N ASN A 139 16.04 -26.90 -8.74
CA ASN A 139 15.98 -26.01 -7.56
C ASN A 139 16.41 -26.67 -6.23
N VAL A 140 17.26 -27.65 -6.30
CA VAL A 140 17.89 -28.27 -5.14
C VAL A 140 19.11 -27.44 -4.75
N PHE A 141 19.30 -27.18 -3.49
CA PHE A 141 20.50 -26.51 -2.96
C PHE A 141 20.81 -26.97 -1.53
N GLN A 142 21.99 -26.62 -1.07
CA GLN A 142 22.45 -26.95 0.27
C GLN A 142 22.55 -25.68 1.11
N LEU A 143 22.00 -25.75 2.33
CA LEU A 143 22.00 -24.62 3.27
C LEU A 143 23.30 -24.50 4.06
N GLY A 144 24.08 -25.56 4.13
CA GLY A 144 25.24 -25.69 4.99
C GLY A 144 24.93 -26.52 6.23
N GLU A 145 25.48 -26.16 7.38
CA GLU A 145 25.33 -26.96 8.60
C GLU A 145 23.88 -26.96 9.11
N THR A 146 23.26 -28.14 9.13
CA THR A 146 21.94 -28.39 9.68
C THR A 146 21.96 -29.55 10.71
N ILE A 147 20.92 -29.62 11.53
CA ILE A 147 20.69 -30.70 12.46
C ILE A 147 19.58 -31.59 11.95
N ILE A 148 19.85 -32.85 11.75
CA ILE A 148 18.88 -33.83 11.25
C ILE A 148 17.67 -33.89 12.19
N GLY A 149 16.47 -33.85 11.57
CA GLY A 149 15.20 -33.87 12.27
C GLY A 149 14.68 -32.50 12.75
N GLU A 150 15.49 -31.46 12.67
CA GLU A 150 15.06 -30.09 12.98
C GLU A 150 14.35 -29.44 11.80
N GLU A 151 13.40 -28.57 12.10
CA GLU A 151 12.67 -27.80 11.08
C GLU A 151 13.37 -26.47 10.81
N TYR A 152 13.47 -26.15 9.54
CA TYR A 152 14.07 -24.93 9.03
C TYR A 152 13.10 -24.16 8.13
N CYS A 153 13.16 -22.84 8.23
CA CYS A 153 12.47 -21.91 7.34
C CYS A 153 13.46 -21.33 6.32
N VAL A 154 13.10 -21.38 5.05
CA VAL A 154 13.86 -20.76 3.96
C VAL A 154 12.99 -19.70 3.31
N LYS A 155 13.51 -18.48 3.20
CA LYS A 155 12.84 -17.36 2.58
C LYS A 155 13.68 -16.85 1.41
N TYR A 156 13.07 -16.73 0.24
CA TYR A 156 13.77 -16.34 -0.98
C TYR A 156 12.86 -15.52 -1.89
N LEU A 157 13.49 -14.77 -2.79
CA LEU A 157 12.81 -13.98 -3.81
C LEU A 157 12.63 -14.84 -5.07
N TYR A 158 11.45 -14.80 -5.68
CA TYR A 158 11.20 -15.44 -6.97
C TYR A 158 10.29 -14.59 -7.85
N THR A 159 10.39 -14.74 -9.17
CA THR A 159 9.54 -14.00 -10.11
C THR A 159 8.17 -14.65 -10.23
N ASN A 160 7.13 -13.89 -9.89
CA ASN A 160 5.74 -14.32 -10.03
C ASN A 160 5.02 -13.47 -11.09
N LYS A 161 4.55 -14.11 -12.15
CA LYS A 161 3.84 -13.44 -13.26
C LYS A 161 2.48 -12.87 -12.84
N LEU A 162 1.88 -13.37 -11.77
CA LEU A 162 0.59 -12.93 -11.25
C LEU A 162 0.72 -11.89 -10.13
N ALA A 163 1.93 -11.60 -9.69
CA ALA A 163 2.16 -10.55 -8.70
C ALA A 163 1.73 -9.20 -9.25
N ARG A 164 1.28 -8.33 -8.36
CA ARG A 164 1.01 -6.92 -8.68
C ARG A 164 1.98 -6.06 -7.90
N ARG A 165 2.62 -5.14 -8.58
CA ARG A 165 3.62 -4.23 -8.01
C ARG A 165 3.23 -2.79 -8.29
N ILE A 166 3.40 -1.93 -7.29
CA ILE A 166 3.35 -0.49 -7.45
C ILE A 166 4.73 0.06 -7.12
N LEU A 167 5.33 0.78 -8.06
CA LEU A 167 6.59 1.47 -7.85
C LEU A 167 6.29 2.94 -7.50
N ILE A 168 6.50 3.29 -6.24
CA ILE A 168 6.36 4.67 -5.76
C ILE A 168 7.73 5.34 -5.83
N LYS A 169 7.85 6.34 -6.68
CA LYS A 169 9.09 7.14 -6.81
C LYS A 169 9.12 8.21 -5.73
N SER A 170 10.31 8.67 -5.36
CA SER A 170 10.49 9.72 -4.35
C SER A 170 9.95 11.09 -4.78
N ASP A 171 9.80 11.29 -6.09
CA ASP A 171 9.30 12.51 -6.75
C ASP A 171 7.89 12.32 -7.32
N PHE A 172 7.08 11.45 -6.70
CA PHE A 172 5.73 11.18 -7.18
C PHE A 172 4.87 12.44 -7.21
N VAL A 173 4.03 12.53 -8.24
CA VAL A 173 3.05 13.60 -8.41
C VAL A 173 1.67 12.93 -8.46
N PRO A 174 0.76 13.25 -7.52
CA PRO A 174 -0.60 12.72 -7.57
C PRO A 174 -1.30 13.11 -8.86
N ASP A 175 -2.14 12.21 -9.36
CA ASP A 175 -2.97 12.49 -10.53
C ASP A 175 -4.11 13.48 -10.20
N ILE A 176 -4.63 14.12 -11.24
CA ILE A 176 -5.89 14.87 -11.12
C ILE A 176 -7.03 13.85 -11.16
N LEU A 177 -7.79 13.81 -10.08
CA LEU A 177 -8.88 12.88 -9.89
C LEU A 177 -10.22 13.60 -9.83
N SER A 178 -11.27 12.94 -10.36
CA SER A 178 -12.66 13.34 -10.13
C SER A 178 -13.27 12.42 -9.09
N VAL A 179 -13.83 13.00 -8.04
CA VAL A 179 -14.42 12.24 -6.93
C VAL A 179 -15.92 12.53 -6.88
N TYR A 180 -16.71 11.47 -6.89
CA TYR A 180 -18.14 11.52 -6.70
C TYR A 180 -18.49 10.85 -5.38
N LEU A 181 -19.31 11.54 -4.58
CA LEU A 181 -19.80 11.06 -3.31
C LEU A 181 -21.31 10.96 -3.38
N THR A 182 -21.84 9.77 -3.21
CA THR A 182 -23.29 9.52 -3.21
C THR A 182 -23.74 9.17 -1.80
N SER A 183 -24.62 9.99 -1.22
CA SER A 183 -25.16 9.79 0.11
C SER A 183 -26.67 10.02 0.12
N ASN A 184 -27.35 9.44 1.06
CA ASN A 184 -28.77 9.66 1.24
C ASN A 184 -29.02 11.02 1.90
N LEU A 185 -29.98 11.75 1.33
CA LEU A 185 -30.48 12.99 1.89
C LEU A 185 -31.76 12.68 2.68
N TYR A 186 -31.76 13.01 3.94
CA TYR A 186 -32.91 12.84 4.81
C TYR A 186 -33.56 14.20 5.09
N GLU A 187 -34.89 14.19 5.07
CA GLU A 187 -35.68 15.33 5.54
C GLU A 187 -36.19 15.00 6.95
N GLY A 188 -35.85 15.82 7.91
CA GLY A 188 -36.26 15.62 9.29
C GLY A 188 -36.49 16.95 10.01
N ASP A 189 -37.24 16.88 11.11
CA ASP A 189 -37.40 18.02 12.01
C ASP A 189 -36.36 17.93 13.13
N ILE A 190 -35.88 19.09 13.60
CA ILE A 190 -34.88 19.19 14.70
C ILE A 190 -35.40 18.52 16.00
N SER A 191 -36.72 18.34 16.11
CA SER A 191 -37.35 17.66 17.25
C SER A 191 -37.05 16.19 17.35
N ASP A 192 -36.63 15.55 16.25
CA ASP A 192 -36.40 14.10 16.17
C ASP A 192 -35.02 13.66 16.72
N PHE A 193 -34.17 14.62 17.11
CA PHE A 193 -32.80 14.41 17.57
C PHE A 193 -32.57 14.72 19.05
N ARG A 194 -33.60 14.55 19.91
CA ARG A 194 -33.44 14.68 21.36
C ARG A 194 -33.35 13.35 22.09
#